data_d9e32d5b2379a4523e37f9c5d295e4c1
#
_entry.id   d9e32d5b2379a4523e37f9c5d295e4c1
#
_cell.length_a   1.000
_cell.length_b   1.000
_cell.length_c   1.000
_cell.angle_alpha   90.00
_cell.angle_beta   90.00
_cell.angle_gamma   90.00
#
_symmetry.space_group_name_H-M   'P 1'
#
loop_
_entity.id
_entity.type
_entity.pdbx_description
1 polymer ?
#
loop_
_entity_poly.entity_id
_entity_poly.type
_entity_poly.pdbx_seq_one_letter_code
_entity_poly.pdbx_strand_id
1 'polypeptide(L)'
;SFEASMLSPVYFLTWLGVGLLYLISLLPIQLQLLLGKILGKALYTIGLHRKKIVEVNLKLCFPDKTEEERERMVKEVFEDMGRGLLETGVAWWRSDRYIEKLITKKSNFELLENVNEGCLILLKHSTHAELDIRMTSRLVNAGGMYKNQTNKVMNYLMIKARNKYLIGTVTNRQTRRGMKF
;
A
#
# COMPACT_ATOMS: atom_id res chain seq x y z
N SER A 1 5.66 -10.76 16.76
CA SER A 1 7.03 -10.54 17.25
C SER A 1 8.05 -10.99 16.22
N PHE A 2 9.29 -10.49 16.32
CA PHE A 2 10.40 -10.95 15.50
C PHE A 2 10.77 -12.39 15.92
N GLU A 3 10.99 -13.26 14.94
CA GLU A 3 11.37 -14.65 15.15
C GLU A 3 12.75 -14.91 14.54
N ALA A 4 13.60 -15.71 15.20
CA ALA A 4 14.91 -16.10 14.68
C ALA A 4 14.81 -16.81 13.30
N SER A 5 13.71 -17.51 13.04
CA SER A 5 13.42 -18.12 11.73
C SER A 5 13.42 -17.15 10.56
N MET A 6 13.20 -15.84 10.80
CA MET A 6 13.24 -14.79 9.79
C MET A 6 14.67 -14.44 9.32
N LEU A 7 15.69 -14.90 10.04
CA LEU A 7 17.10 -14.78 9.65
C LEU A 7 17.58 -15.94 8.78
N SER A 8 16.72 -16.92 8.50
CA SER A 8 17.05 -18.03 7.61
C SER A 8 17.46 -17.53 6.21
N PRO A 9 18.43 -18.21 5.55
CA PRO A 9 18.87 -17.86 4.18
C PRO A 9 17.72 -17.74 3.15
N VAL A 10 16.62 -18.46 3.36
CA VAL A 10 15.40 -18.36 2.53
C VAL A 10 14.85 -16.93 2.44
N TYR A 11 15.06 -16.11 3.47
CA TYR A 11 14.60 -14.71 3.50
C TYR A 11 15.67 -13.70 3.08
N PHE A 12 16.86 -14.15 2.65
CA PHE A 12 17.95 -13.23 2.26
C PHE A 12 17.51 -12.22 1.20
N LEU A 13 16.91 -12.71 0.10
CA LEU A 13 16.38 -11.83 -0.95
C LEU A 13 15.27 -10.90 -0.46
N THR A 14 14.45 -11.37 0.49
CA THR A 14 13.42 -10.50 1.11
C THR A 14 14.08 -9.37 1.89
N TRP A 15 15.09 -9.65 2.70
CA TRP A 15 15.80 -8.62 3.46
C TRP A 15 16.56 -7.66 2.57
N LEU A 16 17.17 -8.15 1.48
CA LEU A 16 17.82 -7.30 0.48
C LEU A 16 16.80 -6.34 -0.17
N GLY A 17 15.65 -6.86 -0.59
CA GLY A 17 14.57 -6.06 -1.15
C GLY A 17 14.01 -5.04 -0.16
N VAL A 18 13.85 -5.42 1.11
CA VAL A 18 13.42 -4.51 2.20
C VAL A 18 14.47 -3.41 2.44
N GLY A 19 15.74 -3.76 2.47
CA GLY A 19 16.83 -2.78 2.60
C GLY A 19 16.86 -1.78 1.45
N LEU A 20 16.71 -2.27 0.21
CA LEU A 20 16.62 -1.40 -0.97
C LEU A 20 15.38 -0.50 -0.91
N LEU A 21 14.22 -1.04 -0.55
CA LEU A 21 12.99 -0.27 -0.38
C LEU A 21 13.15 0.81 0.69
N TYR A 22 13.82 0.49 1.80
CA TYR A 22 14.15 1.47 2.84
C TYR A 22 15.02 2.61 2.29
N LEU A 23 16.12 2.30 1.59
CA LEU A 23 17.01 3.30 0.99
C LEU A 23 16.27 4.19 -0.02
N ILE A 24 15.45 3.58 -0.89
CA ILE A 24 14.64 4.33 -1.85
C ILE A 24 13.65 5.25 -1.12
N SER A 25 13.06 4.81 0.00
CA SER A 25 12.11 5.63 0.77
C SER A 25 12.74 6.91 1.33
N LEU A 26 14.06 6.99 1.43
CA LEU A 26 14.77 8.21 1.91
C LEU A 26 14.94 9.27 0.82
N LEU A 27 14.79 8.90 -0.45
CA LEU A 27 14.89 9.82 -1.59
C LEU A 27 13.74 10.85 -1.60
N PRO A 28 13.89 11.97 -2.33
CA PRO A 28 12.77 12.86 -2.62
C PRO A 28 11.62 12.13 -3.32
N ILE A 29 10.36 12.49 -3.03
CA ILE A 29 9.19 11.79 -3.55
C ILE A 29 9.16 11.75 -5.08
N GLN A 30 9.59 12.82 -5.75
CA GLN A 30 9.61 12.89 -7.22
C GLN A 30 10.51 11.80 -7.82
N LEU A 31 11.67 11.56 -7.19
CA LEU A 31 12.59 10.52 -7.63
C LEU A 31 12.03 9.12 -7.36
N GLN A 32 11.35 8.93 -6.22
CA GLN A 32 10.67 7.67 -5.93
C GLN A 32 9.58 7.37 -6.96
N LEU A 33 8.76 8.37 -7.33
CA LEU A 33 7.71 8.21 -8.35
C LEU A 33 8.28 7.86 -9.72
N LEU A 34 9.42 8.47 -10.09
CA LEU A 34 10.13 8.14 -11.33
C LEU A 34 10.66 6.70 -11.31
N LEU A 35 11.33 6.31 -10.24
CA LEU A 35 11.83 4.93 -10.06
C LEU A 35 10.66 3.92 -10.05
N GLY A 36 9.55 4.26 -9.40
CA GLY A 36 8.33 3.45 -9.42
C GLY A 36 7.77 3.25 -10.82
N LYS A 37 7.74 4.32 -11.63
CA LYS A 37 7.35 4.25 -13.04
C LYS A 37 8.27 3.32 -13.85
N ILE A 38 9.59 3.41 -13.66
CA ILE A 38 10.56 2.53 -14.31
C ILE A 38 10.34 1.08 -13.89
N LEU A 39 10.17 0.84 -12.59
CA LEU A 39 9.87 -0.48 -12.05
C LEU A 39 8.55 -1.04 -12.64
N GLY A 40 7.51 -0.21 -12.72
CA GLY A 40 6.24 -0.59 -13.32
C GLY A 40 6.37 -1.01 -14.79
N LYS A 41 7.16 -0.28 -15.59
CA LYS A 41 7.48 -0.68 -16.98
C LYS A 41 8.21 -2.02 -17.05
N ALA A 42 9.16 -2.27 -16.15
CA ALA A 42 9.83 -3.57 -16.06
C ALA A 42 8.83 -4.68 -15.70
N LEU A 43 7.95 -4.45 -14.71
CA LEU A 43 6.91 -5.40 -14.33
C LEU A 43 5.91 -5.67 -15.47
N TYR A 44 5.60 -4.68 -16.30
CA TYR A 44 4.76 -4.85 -17.48
C TYR A 44 5.37 -5.82 -18.50
N THR A 45 6.69 -5.78 -18.69
CA THR A 45 7.38 -6.66 -19.64
C THR A 45 7.55 -8.09 -19.16
N ILE A 46 7.79 -8.30 -17.85
CA ILE A 46 8.04 -9.63 -17.28
C ILE A 46 6.79 -10.29 -16.66
N GLY A 47 5.79 -9.49 -16.32
CA GLY A 47 4.62 -9.92 -15.56
C GLY A 47 3.47 -10.45 -16.43
N LEU A 48 3.71 -11.29 -17.43
CA LEU A 48 2.74 -11.74 -18.44
C LEU A 48 1.42 -12.27 -17.87
N HIS A 49 1.49 -13.07 -16.81
CA HIS A 49 0.27 -13.58 -16.16
C HIS A 49 -0.58 -12.46 -15.53
N ARG A 50 0.07 -11.53 -14.82
CA ARG A 50 -0.62 -10.37 -14.22
C ARG A 50 -1.18 -9.44 -15.29
N LYS A 51 -0.44 -9.23 -16.38
CA LYS A 51 -0.88 -8.43 -17.53
C LYS A 51 -2.19 -8.96 -18.09
N LYS A 52 -2.30 -10.27 -18.34
CA LYS A 52 -3.52 -10.89 -18.83
C LYS A 52 -4.72 -10.67 -17.89
N ILE A 53 -4.51 -10.73 -16.57
CA ILE A 53 -5.58 -10.46 -15.59
C ILE A 53 -6.05 -9.00 -15.70
N VAL A 54 -5.12 -8.04 -15.80
CA VAL A 54 -5.44 -6.62 -15.93
C VAL A 54 -6.19 -6.36 -17.25
N GLU A 55 -5.74 -6.94 -18.36
CA GLU A 55 -6.40 -6.84 -19.68
C GLU A 55 -7.85 -7.32 -19.63
N VAL A 56 -8.10 -8.50 -19.04
CA VAL A 56 -9.44 -9.04 -18.89
C VAL A 56 -10.33 -8.13 -18.04
N ASN A 57 -9.81 -7.67 -16.89
CA ASN A 57 -10.57 -6.79 -16.01
C ASN A 57 -10.90 -5.46 -16.68
N LEU A 58 -9.96 -4.84 -17.38
CA LEU A 58 -10.22 -3.59 -18.11
C LEU A 58 -11.21 -3.77 -19.25
N LYS A 59 -11.18 -4.90 -19.94
CA LYS A 59 -12.16 -5.22 -20.98
C LYS A 59 -13.58 -5.35 -20.42
N LEU A 60 -13.71 -5.94 -19.23
CA LEU A 60 -15.00 -6.10 -18.55
C LEU A 60 -15.51 -4.77 -17.96
N CYS A 61 -14.62 -3.98 -17.36
CA CYS A 61 -15.00 -2.73 -16.69
C CYS A 61 -15.20 -1.56 -17.69
N PHE A 62 -14.53 -1.59 -18.83
CA PHE A 62 -14.52 -0.52 -19.81
C PHE A 62 -14.78 -1.06 -21.23
N PRO A 63 -15.97 -1.65 -21.49
CA PRO A 63 -16.29 -2.28 -22.78
C PRO A 63 -16.29 -1.26 -23.93
N ASP A 64 -16.67 0.00 -23.65
CA ASP A 64 -16.78 1.08 -24.65
C ASP A 64 -15.44 1.71 -25.07
N LYS A 65 -14.33 1.33 -24.39
CA LYS A 65 -13.00 1.79 -24.74
C LYS A 65 -12.43 1.01 -25.91
N THR A 66 -11.64 1.67 -26.76
CA THR A 66 -10.92 0.98 -27.84
C THR A 66 -9.82 0.06 -27.27
N GLU A 67 -9.30 -0.82 -28.10
CA GLU A 67 -8.22 -1.73 -27.69
C GLU A 67 -6.94 -0.95 -27.35
N GLU A 68 -6.63 0.09 -28.13
CA GLU A 68 -5.48 0.96 -27.90
C GLU A 68 -5.62 1.76 -26.58
N GLU A 69 -6.84 2.23 -26.26
CA GLU A 69 -7.11 2.90 -24.99
C GLU A 69 -6.90 1.94 -23.82
N ARG A 70 -7.45 0.72 -23.92
CA ARG A 70 -7.26 -0.30 -22.87
C ARG A 70 -5.80 -0.70 -22.71
N GLU A 71 -5.04 -0.82 -23.79
CA GLU A 71 -3.60 -1.12 -23.71
C GLU A 71 -2.83 0.01 -22.99
N ARG A 72 -3.16 1.28 -23.23
CA ARG A 72 -2.60 2.40 -22.46
C ARG A 72 -2.93 2.27 -20.97
N MET A 73 -4.19 1.99 -20.63
CA MET A 73 -4.62 1.77 -19.25
C MET A 73 -3.88 0.61 -18.58
N VAL A 74 -3.62 -0.49 -19.31
CA VAL A 74 -2.79 -1.60 -18.77
C VAL A 74 -1.40 -1.09 -18.38
N LYS A 75 -0.75 -0.32 -19.25
CA LYS A 75 0.58 0.26 -18.94
C LYS A 75 0.54 1.19 -17.73
N GLU A 76 -0.49 2.03 -17.63
CA GLU A 76 -0.69 2.93 -16.49
C GLU A 76 -0.90 2.15 -15.18
N VAL A 77 -1.70 1.09 -15.19
CA VAL A 77 -1.88 0.21 -14.02
C VAL A 77 -0.56 -0.37 -13.54
N PHE A 78 0.29 -0.81 -14.46
CA PHE A 78 1.62 -1.34 -14.08
C PHE A 78 2.56 -0.24 -13.56
N GLU A 79 2.54 0.96 -14.16
CA GLU A 79 3.30 2.10 -13.64
C GLU A 79 2.85 2.45 -12.22
N ASP A 80 1.55 2.45 -11.95
CA ASP A 80 0.99 2.70 -10.61
C ASP A 80 1.29 1.57 -9.63
N MET A 81 1.30 0.31 -10.07
CA MET A 81 1.79 -0.79 -9.23
C MET A 81 3.24 -0.59 -8.80
N GLY A 82 4.10 -0.15 -9.72
CA GLY A 82 5.50 0.14 -9.40
C GLY A 82 5.65 1.30 -8.42
N ARG A 83 4.86 2.37 -8.58
CA ARG A 83 4.82 3.51 -7.64
C ARG A 83 4.33 3.07 -6.27
N GLY A 84 3.19 2.39 -6.19
CA GLY A 84 2.60 1.91 -4.95
C GLY A 84 3.52 0.98 -4.15
N LEU A 85 4.31 0.16 -4.85
CA LEU A 85 5.33 -0.67 -4.19
C LEU A 85 6.39 0.19 -3.48
N LEU A 86 6.90 1.25 -4.11
CA LEU A 86 7.91 2.13 -3.51
C LEU A 86 7.30 3.02 -2.42
N GLU A 87 6.07 3.48 -2.59
CA GLU A 87 5.33 4.26 -1.60
C GLU A 87 5.06 3.46 -0.31
N THR A 88 5.04 2.14 -0.38
CA THR A 88 5.00 1.28 0.81
C THR A 88 6.17 1.60 1.75
N GLY A 89 7.36 1.85 1.23
CA GLY A 89 8.52 2.27 2.01
C GLY A 89 8.31 3.63 2.68
N VAL A 90 7.68 4.57 1.97
CA VAL A 90 7.30 5.88 2.53
C VAL A 90 6.34 5.70 3.71
N ALA A 91 5.28 4.93 3.51
CA ALA A 91 4.29 4.65 4.55
C ALA A 91 4.90 4.02 5.80
N TRP A 92 5.85 3.11 5.65
CA TRP A 92 6.42 2.35 6.76
C TRP A 92 7.51 3.07 7.53
N TRP A 93 8.32 3.91 6.89
CA TRP A 93 9.54 4.45 7.50
C TRP A 93 9.63 5.96 7.58
N ARG A 94 8.88 6.72 6.76
CA ARG A 94 8.95 8.18 6.84
C ARG A 94 8.23 8.73 8.06
N SER A 95 8.70 9.88 8.53
CA SER A 95 8.13 10.56 9.70
C SER A 95 6.72 11.11 9.42
N ASP A 96 5.95 11.32 10.48
CA ASP A 96 4.62 11.93 10.43
C ASP A 96 4.65 13.28 9.72
N ARG A 97 5.63 14.13 10.06
CA ARG A 97 5.83 15.43 9.41
C ARG A 97 6.03 15.33 7.90
N TYR A 98 6.70 14.24 7.44
CA TYR A 98 6.87 14.01 6.00
C TYR A 98 5.55 13.62 5.35
N ILE A 99 4.80 12.72 5.96
CA ILE A 99 3.49 12.28 5.47
C ILE A 99 2.50 13.46 5.41
N GLU A 100 2.46 14.30 6.43
CA GLU A 100 1.59 15.49 6.47
C GLU A 100 1.88 16.47 5.31
N LYS A 101 3.14 16.62 4.91
CA LYS A 101 3.52 17.44 3.75
C LYS A 101 3.06 16.87 2.41
N LEU A 102 2.79 15.56 2.33
CA LEU A 102 2.25 14.93 1.12
C LEU A 102 0.75 15.17 0.97
N ILE A 103 0.05 15.49 2.06
CA ILE A 103 -1.39 15.78 2.05
C ILE A 103 -1.60 17.21 1.56
N THR A 104 -1.85 17.38 0.29
CA THR A 104 -2.00 18.70 -0.34
C THR A 104 -3.42 19.24 -0.29
N LYS A 105 -4.43 18.37 -0.15
CA LYS A 105 -5.83 18.75 -0.09
C LYS A 105 -6.62 17.81 0.82
N LYS A 106 -7.48 18.39 1.63
CA LYS A 106 -8.48 17.68 2.45
C LYS A 106 -9.86 18.20 2.04
N SER A 107 -10.82 17.33 1.86
CA SER A 107 -12.21 17.71 1.58
C SER A 107 -13.15 16.84 2.40
N ASN A 108 -14.21 17.45 2.92
CA ASN A 108 -15.27 16.80 3.70
C ASN A 108 -14.78 16.09 4.97
N PHE A 109 -13.63 16.49 5.53
CA PHE A 109 -13.10 15.90 6.76
C PHE A 109 -13.92 16.29 7.99
N GLU A 110 -14.64 17.42 7.93
CA GLU A 110 -15.61 17.86 8.92
C GLU A 110 -16.69 16.80 9.21
N LEU A 111 -16.98 15.93 8.24
CA LEU A 111 -17.91 14.81 8.43
C LEU A 111 -17.39 13.77 9.44
N LEU A 112 -16.07 13.64 9.58
CA LEU A 112 -15.45 12.73 10.55
C LEU A 112 -15.26 13.37 11.91
N GLU A 113 -15.10 14.69 11.99
CA GLU A 113 -14.93 15.43 13.24
C GLU A 113 -16.16 15.38 14.12
N ASN A 114 -17.35 15.27 13.50
CA ASN A 114 -18.63 15.24 14.19
C ASN A 114 -19.13 13.82 14.55
N VAL A 115 -18.32 12.78 14.29
CA VAL A 115 -18.68 11.40 14.65
C VAL A 115 -18.31 11.15 16.10
N ASN A 116 -19.29 11.24 16.99
CA ASN A 116 -19.14 10.94 18.41
C ASN A 116 -19.18 9.45 18.75
N GLU A 117 -19.59 8.63 17.80
CA GLU A 117 -19.65 7.17 17.88
C GLU A 117 -18.66 6.54 16.91
N GLY A 118 -18.31 5.26 17.11
CA GLY A 118 -17.44 4.53 16.18
C GLY A 118 -18.06 4.46 14.78
N CYS A 119 -17.23 4.60 13.75
CA CYS A 119 -17.66 4.50 12.36
C CYS A 119 -16.78 3.52 11.55
N LEU A 120 -17.34 3.00 10.47
CA LEU A 120 -16.61 2.20 9.50
C LEU A 120 -16.16 3.09 8.35
N ILE A 121 -14.85 3.19 8.17
CA ILE A 121 -14.25 3.92 7.05
C ILE A 121 -14.06 2.95 5.88
N LEU A 122 -14.78 3.20 4.78
CA LEU A 122 -14.64 2.43 3.56
C LEU A 122 -13.56 3.06 2.67
N LEU A 123 -12.44 2.37 2.51
CA LEU A 123 -11.36 2.80 1.63
C LEU A 123 -11.40 2.04 0.30
N LYS A 124 -11.05 2.70 -0.80
CA LYS A 124 -10.83 2.02 -2.07
C LYS A 124 -9.64 1.06 -1.93
N HIS A 125 -9.72 -0.09 -2.58
CA HIS A 125 -8.56 -0.98 -2.70
C HIS A 125 -7.69 -0.52 -3.88
N SER A 126 -6.63 0.22 -3.58
CA SER A 126 -5.72 0.79 -4.58
C SER A 126 -4.31 0.21 -4.46
N THR A 127 -3.48 0.43 -5.47
CA THR A 127 -2.04 0.12 -5.44
C THR A 127 -1.29 0.91 -4.37
N HIS A 128 -1.87 2.05 -3.93
CA HIS A 128 -1.32 2.97 -2.93
C HIS A 128 -1.86 2.72 -1.51
N ALA A 129 -2.53 1.59 -1.25
CA ALA A 129 -3.28 1.34 -0.02
C ALA A 129 -2.46 1.55 1.27
N GLU A 130 -1.17 1.21 1.30
CA GLU A 130 -0.31 1.43 2.48
C GLU A 130 -0.15 2.93 2.78
N LEU A 131 0.05 3.75 1.76
CA LEU A 131 0.17 5.19 1.91
C LEU A 131 -1.18 5.84 2.22
N ASP A 132 -2.27 5.37 1.58
CA ASP A 132 -3.64 5.83 1.86
C ASP A 132 -4.01 5.60 3.33
N ILE A 133 -3.74 4.40 3.88
CA ILE A 133 -3.97 4.08 5.30
C ILE A 133 -3.11 4.99 6.20
N ARG A 134 -1.86 5.19 5.82
CA ARG A 134 -0.93 6.03 6.59
C ARG A 134 -1.37 7.50 6.62
N MET A 135 -1.83 8.05 5.47
CA MET A 135 -2.37 9.41 5.40
C MET A 135 -3.67 9.54 6.20
N THR A 136 -4.58 8.57 6.08
CA THR A 136 -5.84 8.56 6.85
C THR A 136 -5.57 8.56 8.34
N SER A 137 -4.58 7.79 8.81
CA SER A 137 -4.21 7.74 10.23
C SER A 137 -3.70 9.07 10.79
N ARG A 138 -3.31 10.03 9.94
CA ARG A 138 -2.97 11.41 10.37
C ARG A 138 -4.18 12.30 10.56
N LEU A 139 -5.33 11.87 10.16
CA LEU A 139 -6.56 12.65 10.15
C LEU A 139 -7.57 12.11 11.16
N VAL A 140 -7.59 10.79 11.36
CA VAL A 140 -8.52 10.12 12.29
C VAL A 140 -7.80 8.98 13.02
N ASN A 141 -8.26 8.70 14.26
CA ASN A 141 -7.86 7.52 15.00
C ASN A 141 -8.53 6.28 14.38
N ALA A 142 -7.78 5.48 13.66
CA ALA A 142 -8.31 4.33 12.95
C ALA A 142 -7.66 3.02 13.39
N GLY A 143 -8.47 1.98 13.51
CA GLY A 143 -8.03 0.58 13.59
C GLY A 143 -8.10 -0.08 12.23
N GLY A 144 -7.38 -1.18 12.02
CA GLY A 144 -7.35 -1.87 10.74
C GLY A 144 -7.47 -3.39 10.85
N MET A 145 -8.22 -3.99 9.93
CA MET A 145 -8.25 -5.44 9.75
C MET A 145 -7.38 -5.83 8.56
N TYR A 146 -6.61 -6.90 8.69
CA TYR A 146 -5.71 -7.36 7.63
C TYR A 146 -5.66 -8.89 7.51
N LYS A 147 -5.20 -9.35 6.36
CA LYS A 147 -4.85 -10.75 6.13
C LYS A 147 -3.34 -10.92 6.29
N ASN A 148 -2.92 -11.98 7.00
CA ASN A 148 -1.51 -12.31 7.14
C ASN A 148 -0.87 -12.54 5.78
N GLN A 149 0.33 -11.99 5.60
CA GLN A 149 1.18 -12.27 4.44
C GLN A 149 1.85 -13.63 4.57
N THR A 150 2.02 -14.32 3.45
CA THR A 150 2.70 -15.63 3.42
C THR A 150 4.18 -15.51 3.80
N ASN A 151 4.85 -14.45 3.34
CA ASN A 151 6.22 -14.16 3.71
C ASN A 151 6.27 -13.59 5.14
N LYS A 152 6.91 -14.32 6.07
CA LYS A 152 6.97 -13.96 7.49
C LYS A 152 7.64 -12.60 7.75
N VAL A 153 8.70 -12.27 7.00
CA VAL A 153 9.42 -11.01 7.14
C VAL A 153 8.53 -9.84 6.71
N MET A 154 7.88 -9.95 5.55
CA MET A 154 6.94 -8.92 5.07
C MET A 154 5.75 -8.76 6.03
N ASN A 155 5.21 -9.87 6.53
CA ASN A 155 4.12 -9.85 7.52
C ASN A 155 4.55 -9.12 8.80
N TYR A 156 5.72 -9.45 9.33
CA TYR A 156 6.28 -8.79 10.51
C TYR A 156 6.45 -7.27 10.31
N LEU A 157 7.06 -6.87 9.19
CA LEU A 157 7.33 -5.45 8.90
C LEU A 157 6.04 -4.66 8.68
N MET A 158 5.07 -5.21 7.94
CA MET A 158 3.76 -4.61 7.73
C MET A 158 3.04 -4.35 9.07
N ILE A 159 2.96 -5.36 9.94
CA ILE A 159 2.32 -5.23 11.25
C ILE A 159 3.07 -4.22 12.12
N LYS A 160 4.40 -4.30 12.16
CA LYS A 160 5.24 -3.38 12.91
C LYS A 160 5.06 -1.93 12.47
N ALA A 161 4.95 -1.69 11.16
CA ALA A 161 4.72 -0.37 10.60
C ALA A 161 3.32 0.14 10.96
N ARG A 162 2.28 -0.64 10.68
CA ARG A 162 0.89 -0.24 10.92
C ARG A 162 0.60 0.03 12.39
N ASN A 163 1.17 -0.74 13.30
CA ASN A 163 1.03 -0.51 14.76
C ASN A 163 1.68 0.78 15.27
N LYS A 164 2.45 1.49 14.44
CA LYS A 164 2.99 2.81 14.80
C LYS A 164 1.96 3.92 14.63
N TYR A 165 1.00 3.75 13.74
CA TYR A 165 0.10 4.81 13.34
C TYR A 165 -1.40 4.45 13.39
N LEU A 166 -1.74 3.18 13.57
CA LEU A 166 -3.10 2.74 13.84
C LEU A 166 -3.27 2.49 15.34
N ILE A 167 -4.44 2.78 15.88
CA ILE A 167 -4.78 2.50 17.29
C ILE A 167 -4.79 1.00 17.60
N GLY A 168 -4.94 0.17 16.57
CA GLY A 168 -4.83 -1.28 16.66
C GLY A 168 -4.97 -1.96 15.31
N THR A 169 -4.40 -3.16 15.23
CA THR A 169 -4.53 -4.01 14.06
C THR A 169 -4.98 -5.41 14.46
N VAL A 170 -5.90 -5.98 13.71
CA VAL A 170 -6.40 -7.35 13.93
C VAL A 170 -6.37 -8.15 12.63
N THR A 171 -6.17 -9.46 12.77
CA THR A 171 -6.29 -10.34 11.61
C THR A 171 -7.75 -10.60 11.28
N ASN A 172 -8.04 -10.94 10.03
CA ASN A 172 -9.37 -11.32 9.58
C ASN A 172 -9.98 -12.52 10.33
N ARG A 173 -9.19 -13.25 11.11
CA ARG A 173 -9.65 -14.33 12.01
C ARG A 173 -10.04 -13.84 13.42
N GLN A 174 -9.77 -12.58 13.74
CA GLN A 174 -10.00 -11.96 15.05
C GLN A 174 -11.08 -10.88 14.99
N THR A 175 -12.14 -11.10 14.22
CA THR A 175 -13.21 -10.14 13.94
C THR A 175 -13.81 -9.52 15.20
N ARG A 176 -14.10 -10.34 16.25
CA ARG A 176 -14.64 -9.87 17.52
C ARG A 176 -13.71 -8.88 18.24
N ARG A 177 -12.40 -9.02 18.10
CA ARG A 177 -11.41 -8.08 18.66
C ARG A 177 -11.37 -6.78 17.88
N GLY A 178 -11.56 -6.85 16.55
CA GLY A 178 -11.61 -5.67 15.68
C GLY A 178 -12.81 -4.76 15.95
N MET A 179 -13.94 -5.33 16.40
CA MET A 179 -15.15 -4.55 16.73
C MET A 179 -15.08 -3.82 18.08
N LYS A 180 -13.95 -3.89 18.79
CA LYS A 180 -13.72 -3.21 20.08
C LYS A 180 -12.81 -1.96 19.95
N PHE A 181 -12.45 -1.55 18.74
CA PHE A 181 -11.67 -0.35 18.46
C PHE A 181 -12.54 0.88 18.31
#